data_dcabb038e1f46a54b2804a1eaaa95a75
#
_entry.id   dcabb038e1f46a54b2804a1eaaa95a75
#
_cell.length_a   1.000
_cell.length_b   1.000
_cell.length_c   1.000
_cell.angle_alpha   90.00
_cell.angle_beta   90.00
_cell.angle_gamma   90.00
#
_symmetry.space_group_name_H-M   'P 1'
#
loop_
_entity.id
_entity.type
_entity.pdbx_description
1 polymer ?
#
loop_
_entity_poly.entity_id
_entity_poly.type
_entity_poly.pdbx_seq_one_letter_code
_entity_poly.pdbx_strand_id
1 'polypeptide(L)'
;YLFYHRAGTIVGAVIGWYRPGDKYFVISKTTMIGEGAYFAHPFSSEINAKSIGRNFSCRHLTTLGNKVDGDNDNRPIIGDNVTLGVNVTIIGGVTIGNNVVIGAGSVVVKDIPDNCVAVGNPCRVIKTLD
;
A
#
# COMPACT_ATOMS: atom_id res chain seq x y z
N TYR A 1 6.72 -9.38 -9.77
CA TYR A 1 7.16 -8.75 -8.52
C TYR A 1 6.47 -9.32 -7.29
N LEU A 2 5.17 -9.54 -7.38
CA LEU A 2 4.43 -10.19 -6.29
C LEU A 2 4.93 -11.62 -6.06
N PHE A 3 5.29 -12.34 -7.13
CA PHE A 3 5.93 -13.65 -7.03
C PHE A 3 7.25 -13.57 -6.23
N TYR A 4 8.10 -12.58 -6.53
CA TYR A 4 9.32 -12.35 -5.78
C TYR A 4 9.04 -12.17 -4.28
N HIS A 5 8.06 -11.36 -3.93
CA HIS A 5 7.67 -11.11 -2.55
C HIS A 5 7.21 -12.40 -1.84
N ARG A 6 6.49 -13.26 -2.55
CA ARG A 6 5.92 -14.50 -1.99
C ARG A 6 6.88 -15.69 -2.02
N ALA A 7 7.97 -15.62 -2.77
CA ALA A 7 8.88 -16.74 -2.95
C ALA A 7 9.76 -17.03 -1.72
N GLY A 8 9.70 -16.20 -0.69
CA GLY A 8 10.51 -16.37 0.52
C GLY A 8 11.86 -15.69 0.43
N THR A 9 12.58 -15.67 1.55
CA THR A 9 13.76 -14.81 1.71
C THR A 9 14.90 -15.12 0.76
N ILE A 10 15.26 -16.42 0.61
CA ILE A 10 16.41 -16.80 -0.22
C ILE A 10 16.07 -16.71 -1.69
N VAL A 11 14.99 -17.37 -2.10
CA VAL A 11 14.55 -17.41 -3.50
C VAL A 11 14.18 -15.99 -3.97
N GLY A 12 13.48 -15.24 -3.13
CA GLY A 12 13.13 -13.86 -3.43
C GLY A 12 14.34 -12.97 -3.62
N ALA A 13 15.39 -13.12 -2.81
CA ALA A 13 16.61 -12.35 -2.95
C ALA A 13 17.33 -12.65 -4.29
N VAL A 14 17.40 -13.91 -4.70
CA VAL A 14 18.01 -14.31 -5.99
C VAL A 14 17.21 -13.73 -7.16
N ILE A 15 15.90 -13.88 -7.15
CA ILE A 15 15.03 -13.37 -8.22
C ILE A 15 15.13 -11.83 -8.29
N GLY A 16 15.09 -11.15 -7.14
CA GLY A 16 15.20 -9.71 -7.08
C GLY A 16 16.50 -9.17 -7.63
N TRP A 17 17.60 -9.90 -7.43
CA TRP A 17 18.91 -9.53 -7.97
C TRP A 17 18.92 -9.49 -9.50
N TYR A 18 18.14 -10.36 -10.15
CA TYR A 18 18.03 -10.44 -11.60
C TYR A 18 17.01 -9.45 -12.19
N ARG A 19 16.42 -8.58 -11.41
CA ARG A 19 15.35 -7.69 -11.87
C ARG A 19 15.75 -6.23 -11.68
N PRO A 20 16.71 -5.73 -12.46
CA PRO A 20 17.23 -4.36 -12.25
C PRO A 20 16.18 -3.26 -12.46
N GLY A 21 15.14 -3.51 -13.25
CA GLY A 21 14.05 -2.56 -13.45
C GLY A 21 13.15 -2.36 -12.24
N ASP A 22 13.21 -3.28 -11.27
CA ASP A 22 12.35 -3.23 -10.08
C ASP A 22 12.95 -2.46 -8.91
N LYS A 23 14.15 -1.91 -9.06
CA LYS A 23 14.84 -1.21 -7.96
C LYS A 23 14.07 -0.01 -7.41
N TYR A 24 13.10 0.52 -8.17
CA TYR A 24 12.26 1.64 -7.77
C TYR A 24 10.86 1.22 -7.31
N PHE A 25 10.63 -0.07 -7.19
CA PHE A 25 9.40 -0.60 -6.62
C PHE A 25 9.75 -1.61 -5.54
N VAL A 26 9.46 -1.27 -4.29
CA VAL A 26 9.83 -2.08 -3.13
C VAL A 26 8.58 -2.49 -2.37
N ILE A 27 8.47 -3.78 -2.08
CA ILE A 27 7.48 -4.31 -1.13
C ILE A 27 8.25 -4.89 0.04
N SER A 28 7.97 -4.42 1.24
CA SER A 28 8.60 -4.96 2.45
C SER A 28 8.31 -6.45 2.57
N LYS A 29 9.32 -7.24 2.90
CA LYS A 29 9.19 -8.69 3.06
C LYS A 29 8.25 -9.09 4.19
N THR A 30 8.01 -8.20 5.15
CA THR A 30 7.14 -8.44 6.29
C THR A 30 5.71 -7.98 6.05
N THR A 31 5.40 -7.39 4.89
CA THR A 31 4.04 -6.99 4.54
C THR A 31 3.23 -8.22 4.13
N MET A 32 2.14 -8.47 4.84
CA MET A 32 1.19 -9.54 4.51
C MET A 32 0.23 -9.01 3.45
N ILE A 33 0.15 -9.67 2.29
CA ILE A 33 -0.71 -9.23 1.19
C ILE A 33 -1.70 -10.34 0.82
N GLY A 34 -2.97 -10.01 0.82
CA GLY A 34 -4.05 -10.90 0.36
C GLY A 34 -3.99 -11.13 -1.14
N GLU A 35 -4.84 -12.05 -1.61
CA GLU A 35 -4.92 -12.36 -3.05
C GLU A 35 -5.58 -11.23 -3.85
N GLY A 36 -5.28 -11.18 -5.15
CA GLY A 36 -5.87 -10.23 -6.07
C GLY A 36 -5.24 -8.84 -6.06
N ALA A 37 -4.06 -8.67 -5.47
CA ALA A 37 -3.38 -7.38 -5.50
C ALA A 37 -2.94 -7.01 -6.92
N TYR A 38 -3.18 -5.76 -7.29
CA TYR A 38 -2.83 -5.22 -8.61
C TYR A 38 -2.06 -3.91 -8.45
N PHE A 39 -0.85 -3.90 -8.98
CA PHE A 39 0.05 -2.74 -8.94
C PHE A 39 0.18 -2.19 -10.35
N ALA A 40 -0.58 -1.16 -10.66
CA ALA A 40 -0.59 -0.54 -11.99
C ALA A 40 0.57 0.46 -12.11
N HIS A 41 1.53 0.15 -12.99
CA HIS A 41 2.70 1.02 -13.23
C HIS A 41 3.37 1.46 -11.92
N PRO A 42 3.83 0.54 -11.05
CA PRO A 42 4.17 0.87 -9.66
C PRO A 42 5.54 1.53 -9.50
N PHE A 43 5.93 2.40 -10.41
CA PHE A 43 7.22 3.08 -10.36
C PHE A 43 7.33 3.98 -9.14
N SER A 44 8.51 3.98 -8.53
CA SER A 44 8.84 4.80 -7.35
C SER A 44 7.84 4.60 -6.21
N SER A 45 7.42 3.35 -6.02
CA SER A 45 6.49 2.97 -4.95
C SER A 45 7.18 2.17 -3.87
N GLU A 46 6.81 2.43 -2.63
CA GLU A 46 7.28 1.68 -1.47
C GLU A 46 6.07 1.20 -0.68
N ILE A 47 5.93 -0.11 -0.59
CA ILE A 47 4.80 -0.77 0.06
C ILE A 47 5.30 -1.40 1.37
N ASN A 48 5.22 -0.64 2.43
CA ASN A 48 5.62 -1.08 3.76
C ASN A 48 4.43 -0.97 4.71
N ALA A 49 3.46 -1.86 4.52
CA ALA A 49 2.28 -1.97 5.37
C ALA A 49 2.44 -3.16 6.32
N LYS A 50 1.69 -3.16 7.42
CA LYS A 50 1.59 -4.31 8.30
C LYS A 50 0.83 -5.43 7.61
N SER A 51 -0.31 -5.10 7.02
CA SER A 51 -1.10 -6.03 6.22
C SER A 51 -1.91 -5.29 5.17
N ILE A 52 -2.18 -5.99 4.07
CA ILE A 52 -3.04 -5.54 2.99
C ILE A 52 -4.03 -6.67 2.72
N GLY A 53 -5.30 -6.35 2.70
CA GLY A 53 -6.38 -7.30 2.43
C GLY A 53 -6.43 -7.74 0.97
N ARG A 54 -7.55 -8.31 0.57
CA ARG A 54 -7.76 -8.83 -0.79
C ARG A 54 -8.11 -7.71 -1.75
N ASN A 55 -7.75 -7.91 -3.02
CA ASN A 55 -8.12 -7.02 -4.14
C ASN A 55 -7.64 -5.59 -3.95
N PHE A 56 -6.45 -5.43 -3.41
CA PHE A 56 -5.79 -4.14 -3.31
C PHE A 56 -5.33 -3.67 -4.70
N SER A 57 -5.48 -2.38 -4.97
CA SER A 57 -5.00 -1.79 -6.21
C SER A 57 -4.35 -0.44 -5.93
N CYS A 58 -3.20 -0.21 -6.54
CA CYS A 58 -2.53 1.09 -6.47
C CYS A 58 -1.79 1.40 -7.76
N ARG A 59 -1.34 2.64 -7.88
CA ARG A 59 -0.59 3.15 -9.01
C ARG A 59 0.80 3.61 -8.57
N HIS A 60 1.54 4.24 -9.49
CA HIS A 60 2.89 4.73 -9.20
C HIS A 60 2.91 5.80 -8.10
N LEU A 61 4.09 6.02 -7.53
CA LEU A 61 4.33 6.96 -6.45
C LEU A 61 3.48 6.67 -5.20
N THR A 62 3.18 5.39 -4.95
CA THR A 62 2.48 4.99 -3.72
C THR A 62 3.49 4.80 -2.60
N THR A 63 3.23 5.41 -1.46
CA THR A 63 4.03 5.21 -0.26
C THR A 63 3.15 4.75 0.89
N LEU A 64 3.41 3.53 1.36
CA LEU A 64 2.84 3.01 2.60
C LEU A 64 4.00 2.79 3.56
N GLY A 65 3.96 3.37 4.73
CA GLY A 65 5.10 3.24 5.62
C GLY A 65 4.86 3.65 7.07
N ASN A 66 5.88 3.40 7.87
CA ASN A 66 5.94 3.86 9.24
C ASN A 66 6.24 5.36 9.29
N LYS A 67 5.89 5.97 10.40
CA LYS A 67 6.14 7.40 10.63
C LYS A 67 7.55 7.65 11.11
N VAL A 68 8.14 6.66 11.77
CA VAL A 68 9.49 6.72 12.33
C VAL A 68 10.26 5.50 11.86
N ASP A 69 11.46 5.69 11.36
CA ASP A 69 12.30 4.59 10.88
C ASP A 69 12.52 3.56 11.99
N GLY A 70 12.36 2.29 11.63
CA GLY A 70 12.52 1.17 12.56
C GLY A 70 11.29 0.83 13.38
N ASP A 71 10.26 1.66 13.35
CA ASP A 71 9.01 1.39 14.08
C ASP A 71 8.07 0.52 13.24
N ASN A 72 8.36 -0.77 13.18
CA ASN A 72 7.62 -1.72 12.33
C ASN A 72 6.24 -2.08 12.87
N ASP A 73 5.92 -1.73 14.10
CA ASP A 73 4.59 -1.98 14.68
C ASP A 73 3.56 -0.94 14.24
N ASN A 74 4.01 0.27 13.90
CA ASN A 74 3.14 1.37 13.51
C ASN A 74 3.16 1.59 11.99
N ARG A 75 2.76 0.57 11.27
CA ARG A 75 2.60 0.59 9.81
C ARG A 75 1.13 0.51 9.44
N PRO A 76 0.75 1.01 8.25
CA PRO A 76 -0.64 0.96 7.81
C PRO A 76 -1.21 -0.45 7.77
N ILE A 77 -2.49 -0.56 8.13
CA ILE A 77 -3.30 -1.76 7.94
C ILE A 77 -4.36 -1.42 6.91
N ILE A 78 -4.36 -2.15 5.80
CA ILE A 78 -5.24 -1.90 4.66
C ILE A 78 -6.27 -3.03 4.58
N GLY A 79 -7.54 -2.67 4.53
CA GLY A 79 -8.64 -3.63 4.41
C GLY A 79 -8.75 -4.27 3.02
N ASP A 80 -9.90 -4.89 2.76
CA ASP A 80 -10.21 -5.52 1.47
C ASP A 80 -10.78 -4.49 0.49
N ASN A 81 -10.54 -4.70 -0.81
CA ASN A 81 -11.11 -3.89 -1.89
C ASN A 81 -10.76 -2.40 -1.73
N VAL A 82 -9.51 -2.11 -1.46
CA VAL A 82 -9.00 -0.75 -1.37
C VAL A 82 -8.29 -0.36 -2.66
N THR A 83 -8.67 0.78 -3.20
CA THR A 83 -8.07 1.34 -4.42
C THR A 83 -7.41 2.67 -4.11
N LEU A 84 -6.14 2.78 -4.45
CA LEU A 84 -5.39 4.03 -4.34
C LEU A 84 -5.16 4.63 -5.73
N GLY A 85 -5.40 5.90 -5.87
CA GLY A 85 -5.01 6.65 -7.04
C GLY A 85 -3.49 6.85 -7.11
N VAL A 86 -3.04 7.66 -8.05
CA VAL A 86 -1.60 7.96 -8.21
C VAL A 86 -1.11 8.84 -7.05
N ASN A 87 0.13 8.62 -6.63
CA ASN A 87 0.81 9.47 -5.64
C ASN A 87 0.05 9.58 -4.31
N VAL A 88 -0.36 8.45 -3.78
CA VAL A 88 -1.00 8.38 -2.45
C VAL A 88 0.05 8.01 -1.40
N THR A 89 0.04 8.75 -0.30
CA THR A 89 0.92 8.51 0.85
C THR A 89 0.07 8.13 2.06
N ILE A 90 0.36 6.97 2.66
CA ILE A 90 -0.31 6.51 3.88
C ILE A 90 0.77 6.19 4.91
N ILE A 91 0.83 6.95 5.98
CA ILE A 91 1.94 6.93 6.93
C ILE A 91 1.43 6.71 8.36
N GLY A 92 2.11 5.81 9.06
CA GLY A 92 1.87 5.52 10.47
C GLY A 92 0.94 4.34 10.69
N GLY A 93 0.62 4.08 11.95
CA GLY A 93 -0.26 2.99 12.35
C GLY A 93 -1.73 3.27 12.11
N VAL A 94 -2.08 3.66 10.87
CA VAL A 94 -3.47 3.96 10.50
C VAL A 94 -4.13 2.73 9.89
N THR A 95 -5.45 2.64 10.06
CA THR A 95 -6.26 1.57 9.49
C THR A 95 -7.15 2.15 8.40
N ILE A 96 -7.03 1.57 7.20
CA ILE A 96 -7.94 1.85 6.09
C ILE A 96 -8.96 0.73 6.04
N GLY A 97 -10.22 1.07 6.09
CA GLY A 97 -11.32 0.09 6.09
C GLY A 97 -11.47 -0.65 4.77
N ASN A 98 -12.57 -1.41 4.66
CA ASN A 98 -12.89 -2.16 3.44
C ASN A 98 -13.67 -1.29 2.45
N ASN A 99 -13.54 -1.57 1.17
CA ASN A 99 -14.28 -0.88 0.10
C ASN A 99 -14.02 0.63 0.15
N VAL A 100 -12.74 1.01 0.14
CA VAL A 100 -12.31 2.40 0.21
C VAL A 100 -11.61 2.79 -1.07
N VAL A 101 -11.90 3.98 -1.58
CA VAL A 101 -11.15 4.61 -2.68
C VAL A 101 -10.47 5.84 -2.13
N ILE A 102 -9.16 5.92 -2.33
CA ILE A 102 -8.38 7.09 -1.95
C ILE A 102 -7.90 7.78 -3.23
N GLY A 103 -8.28 9.03 -3.39
CA GLY A 103 -8.00 9.81 -4.58
C GLY A 103 -6.53 10.18 -4.73
N ALA A 104 -6.13 10.48 -5.97
CA ALA A 104 -4.75 10.83 -6.30
C ALA A 104 -4.23 12.00 -5.46
N GLY A 105 -2.96 11.95 -5.11
CA GLY A 105 -2.28 13.01 -4.36
C GLY A 105 -2.63 13.09 -2.89
N SER A 106 -3.39 12.15 -2.36
CA SER A 106 -3.84 12.18 -0.97
C SER A 106 -2.73 11.81 0.01
N VAL A 107 -2.77 12.43 1.19
CA VAL A 107 -1.88 12.10 2.31
C VAL A 107 -2.74 11.67 3.49
N VAL A 108 -2.66 10.39 3.84
CA VAL A 108 -3.48 9.76 4.87
C VAL A 108 -2.66 9.57 6.13
N VAL A 109 -3.06 10.23 7.20
CA VAL A 109 -2.39 10.16 8.51
C VAL A 109 -3.37 9.82 9.64
N LYS A 110 -4.63 9.52 9.30
CA LYS A 110 -5.67 9.08 10.24
C LYS A 110 -6.45 7.93 9.62
N ASP A 111 -7.14 7.17 10.46
CA ASP A 111 -7.98 6.07 10.02
C ASP A 111 -9.06 6.52 9.04
N ILE A 112 -9.33 5.65 8.07
CA ILE A 112 -10.39 5.85 7.08
C ILE A 112 -11.42 4.73 7.27
N PRO A 113 -12.71 5.06 7.45
CA PRO A 113 -13.74 4.05 7.68
C PRO A 113 -14.07 3.26 6.41
N ASP A 114 -14.86 2.18 6.58
CA ASP A 114 -15.33 1.37 5.47
C ASP A 114 -16.23 2.16 4.53
N ASN A 115 -16.32 1.69 3.29
CA ASN A 115 -17.33 2.10 2.31
C ASN A 115 -17.32 3.61 2.06
N CYS A 116 -16.17 4.15 1.69
CA CYS A 116 -16.08 5.59 1.42
C CYS A 116 -15.05 5.94 0.35
N VAL A 117 -15.15 7.18 -0.11
CA VAL A 117 -14.13 7.84 -0.93
C VAL A 117 -13.50 8.93 -0.08
N ALA A 118 -12.18 8.95 -0.02
CA ALA A 118 -11.42 9.95 0.73
C ALA A 118 -10.36 10.58 -0.17
N VAL A 119 -10.14 11.88 -0.03
CA VAL A 119 -9.17 12.62 -0.84
C VAL A 119 -8.54 13.75 -0.05
N GLY A 120 -7.40 14.20 -0.50
CA GLY A 120 -6.79 15.46 -0.07
C GLY A 120 -5.57 15.30 0.83
N ASN A 121 -5.01 16.43 1.21
CA ASN A 121 -3.89 16.53 2.13
C ASN A 121 -4.20 17.66 3.15
N PRO A 122 -4.58 17.32 4.39
CA PRO A 122 -4.81 15.97 4.91
C PRO A 122 -6.04 15.31 4.28
N CYS A 123 -5.98 13.98 4.16
CA CYS A 123 -7.04 13.20 3.53
C CYS A 123 -8.32 13.24 4.36
N ARG A 124 -9.47 13.41 3.68
CA ARG A 124 -10.78 13.45 4.32
C ARG A 124 -11.79 12.66 3.52
N VAL A 125 -12.75 12.07 4.21
CA VAL A 125 -13.89 11.41 3.56
C VAL A 125 -14.76 12.46 2.89
N ILE A 126 -15.03 12.27 1.60
CA ILE A 126 -15.87 13.16 0.81
C ILE A 126 -17.18 12.52 0.38
N LYS A 127 -17.27 11.19 0.44
CA LYS A 127 -18.45 10.45 -0.02
C LYS A 127 -18.51 9.11 0.68
N THR A 128 -19.71 8.70 1.07
CA THR A 128 -19.99 7.35 1.56
C THR A 128 -20.52 6.50 0.41
N LEU A 129 -20.01 5.27 0.28
CA LEU A 129 -20.46 4.30 -0.72
C LEU A 129 -21.54 3.42 -0.09
N ASP A 130 -22.67 3.29 -0.76
CA ASP A 130 -23.78 2.44 -0.32
C ASP A 130 -23.72 1.04 -0.91
#